data_b7360d3cfa909f59e5496057e479dce9
#
_entry.id   b7360d3cfa909f59e5496057e479dce9
#
_cell.length_a   1.000
_cell.length_b   1.000
_cell.length_c   1.000
_cell.angle_alpha   90.00
_cell.angle_beta   90.00
_cell.angle_gamma   90.00
#
_symmetry.space_group_name_H-M   'P 1'
#
loop_
_entity.id
_entity.type
_entity.pdbx_description
1 polymer ?
#
loop_
_entity_poly.entity_id
_entity_poly.type
_entity_poly.pdbx_seq_one_letter_code
_entity_poly.pdbx_strand_id
1 'polypeptide(L)'
;MTVTPDRPTPTAAADTATPAIIDRFVASNREYAVTFHDGGMDARPVQKIAVVACMDARLDLFAALGLELGDAHVIRNAGGVVTDDTIRSLTISQRALGTRSIALIHHTGCGLLGLTEDFRRELELEVGQRPQWAVEAFVDLDGDVRQSMQRVRTSPFLLHTDDVRGFVFDVHTGLLREIH
;
A
#
# COMPACT_ATOMS: atom_id res chain seq x y z
N MET A 1 -66.14 36.41 11.24
CA MET A 1 -65.00 36.12 10.31
C MET A 1 -63.75 36.34 11.10
N THR A 2 -63.19 35.25 11.62
CA THR A 2 -61.95 35.22 12.42
C THR A 2 -60.78 34.85 11.49
N VAL A 3 -59.88 35.79 11.27
CA VAL A 3 -58.65 35.60 10.49
C VAL A 3 -57.63 34.90 11.38
N THR A 4 -57.26 33.66 11.01
CA THR A 4 -56.19 32.90 11.66
C THR A 4 -54.85 33.45 11.18
N PRO A 5 -53.86 33.72 12.07
CA PRO A 5 -52.56 34.19 11.63
C PRO A 5 -51.75 33.05 10.98
N ASP A 6 -51.17 33.37 9.85
CA ASP A 6 -50.30 32.50 9.04
C ASP A 6 -49.07 32.06 9.85
N ARG A 7 -48.81 30.75 9.87
CA ARG A 7 -47.69 30.14 10.59
C ARG A 7 -46.47 30.24 9.67
N PRO A 8 -45.34 30.79 10.11
CA PRO A 8 -44.17 30.87 9.29
C PRO A 8 -43.65 29.47 8.96
N THR A 9 -43.40 29.19 7.68
CA THR A 9 -42.81 27.98 7.14
C THR A 9 -41.38 27.82 7.71
N PRO A 10 -40.99 26.65 8.22
CA PRO A 10 -39.62 26.47 8.66
C PRO A 10 -38.66 26.65 7.49
N THR A 11 -37.71 27.56 7.64
CA THR A 11 -36.58 27.72 6.73
C THR A 11 -35.80 26.38 6.76
N ALA A 12 -35.69 25.73 5.61
CA ALA A 12 -34.86 24.56 5.45
C ALA A 12 -33.43 24.87 5.91
N ALA A 13 -32.96 24.19 6.94
CA ALA A 13 -31.56 24.23 7.32
C ALA A 13 -30.73 23.85 6.08
N ALA A 14 -29.74 24.65 5.73
CA ALA A 14 -28.83 24.38 4.66
C ALA A 14 -28.18 23.01 4.93
N ASP A 15 -28.45 22.06 4.06
CA ASP A 15 -27.81 20.76 4.04
C ASP A 15 -26.32 21.02 3.79
N THR A 16 -25.50 21.01 4.86
CA THR A 16 -24.05 21.11 4.73
C THR A 16 -23.56 19.76 4.21
N ALA A 17 -23.57 19.61 2.89
CA ALA A 17 -23.07 18.42 2.23
C ALA A 17 -21.67 18.07 2.79
N THR A 18 -21.51 16.83 3.26
CA THR A 18 -20.19 16.33 3.71
C THR A 18 -19.19 16.53 2.58
N PRO A 19 -18.03 17.19 2.82
CA PRO A 19 -17.03 17.40 1.79
C PRO A 19 -16.59 16.08 1.16
N ALA A 20 -16.33 16.09 -0.15
CA ALA A 20 -15.78 14.90 -0.81
C ALA A 20 -14.47 14.46 -0.14
N ILE A 21 -14.21 13.17 -0.10
CA ILE A 21 -13.04 12.60 0.61
C ILE A 21 -11.71 13.25 0.16
N ILE A 22 -11.60 13.58 -1.12
CA ILE A 22 -10.40 14.23 -1.67
C ILE A 22 -10.27 15.69 -1.16
N ASP A 23 -11.36 16.41 -1.00
CA ASP A 23 -11.35 17.78 -0.43
C ASP A 23 -10.85 17.75 1.03
N ARG A 24 -11.21 16.70 1.79
CA ARG A 24 -10.69 16.49 3.14
C ARG A 24 -9.19 16.25 3.14
N PHE A 25 -8.65 15.51 2.16
CA PHE A 25 -7.21 15.31 2.04
C PHE A 25 -6.46 16.61 1.80
N VAL A 26 -7.01 17.48 0.95
CA VAL A 26 -6.44 18.81 0.69
C VAL A 26 -6.43 19.67 1.96
N ALA A 27 -7.52 19.64 2.73
CA ALA A 27 -7.61 20.37 3.99
C ALA A 27 -6.57 19.86 5.03
N SER A 28 -6.53 18.55 5.25
CA SER A 28 -5.56 17.92 6.17
C SER A 28 -4.09 18.16 5.74
N ASN A 29 -3.82 18.17 4.42
CA ASN A 29 -2.47 18.48 3.93
C ASN A 29 -2.05 19.93 4.23
N ARG A 30 -2.96 20.88 4.18
CA ARG A 30 -2.66 22.27 4.55
C ARG A 30 -2.28 22.39 6.03
N GLU A 31 -2.96 21.67 6.91
CA GLU A 31 -2.62 21.60 8.34
C GLU A 31 -1.26 20.94 8.56
N TYR A 32 -1.01 19.80 7.91
CA TYR A 32 0.27 19.11 7.95
C TYR A 32 1.44 20.02 7.50
N ALA A 33 1.25 20.77 6.41
CA ALA A 33 2.27 21.64 5.83
C ALA A 33 2.74 22.74 6.79
N VAL A 34 1.89 23.17 7.75
CA VAL A 34 2.24 24.19 8.74
C VAL A 34 3.34 23.70 9.71
N THR A 35 3.36 22.40 10.00
CA THR A 35 4.31 21.76 10.93
C THR A 35 5.41 20.97 10.22
N PHE A 36 5.42 20.98 8.88
CA PHE A 36 6.41 20.24 8.10
C PHE A 36 7.76 20.94 8.11
N HIS A 37 8.79 20.28 8.64
CA HIS A 37 10.13 20.82 8.79
C HIS A 37 11.20 20.05 7.99
N ASP A 38 10.82 18.99 7.30
CA ASP A 38 11.75 18.03 6.67
C ASP A 38 12.03 18.32 5.19
N GLY A 39 11.79 19.54 4.73
CA GLY A 39 11.94 19.94 3.33
C GLY A 39 13.35 19.83 2.74
N GLY A 40 14.37 19.60 3.57
CA GLY A 40 15.77 19.39 3.15
C GLY A 40 16.23 17.93 3.18
N MET A 41 15.31 16.97 3.47
CA MET A 41 15.65 15.55 3.57
C MET A 41 16.10 14.98 2.23
N ASP A 42 17.15 14.12 2.26
CA ASP A 42 17.60 13.39 1.06
C ASP A 42 16.55 12.35 0.64
N ALA A 43 16.42 12.13 -0.65
CA ALA A 43 15.58 11.06 -1.20
C ALA A 43 16.13 9.66 -0.92
N ARG A 44 17.39 9.55 -0.51
CA ARG A 44 18.03 8.28 -0.13
C ARG A 44 17.63 7.89 1.28
N PRO A 45 17.07 6.68 1.49
CA PRO A 45 16.63 6.28 2.81
C PRO A 45 17.83 6.08 3.76
N VAL A 46 17.69 6.61 4.97
CA VAL A 46 18.76 6.58 5.99
C VAL A 46 19.16 5.16 6.35
N GLN A 47 18.19 4.26 6.50
CA GLN A 47 18.45 2.85 6.84
C GLN A 47 18.84 1.98 5.63
N LYS A 48 18.88 2.55 4.41
CA LYS A 48 19.25 1.85 3.17
C LYS A 48 18.43 0.59 2.90
N ILE A 49 17.18 0.57 3.33
CA ILE A 49 16.24 -0.54 3.15
C ILE A 49 15.07 -0.15 2.25
N ALA A 50 14.59 -1.12 1.47
CA ALA A 50 13.31 -1.06 0.78
C ALA A 50 12.35 -2.08 1.40
N VAL A 51 11.15 -1.66 1.71
CA VAL A 51 10.05 -2.49 2.21
C VAL A 51 9.02 -2.64 1.10
N VAL A 52 8.66 -3.87 0.75
CA VAL A 52 7.55 -4.20 -0.16
C VAL A 52 6.44 -4.83 0.67
N ALA A 53 5.24 -4.28 0.61
CA ALA A 53 4.13 -4.78 1.41
C ALA A 53 2.77 -4.65 0.70
N CYS A 54 1.77 -5.35 1.25
CA CYS A 54 0.40 -5.22 0.77
C CYS A 54 -0.15 -3.80 0.98
N MET A 55 -1.02 -3.37 0.05
CA MET A 55 -1.78 -2.11 0.13
C MET A 55 -2.90 -2.13 1.18
N ASP A 56 -3.12 -3.25 1.86
CA ASP A 56 -4.19 -3.43 2.87
C ASP A 56 -4.15 -2.32 3.91
N ALA A 57 -5.30 -1.65 4.10
CA ALA A 57 -5.41 -0.47 4.96
C ALA A 57 -5.15 -0.75 6.46
N ARG A 58 -5.16 -2.03 6.87
CA ARG A 58 -4.86 -2.44 8.26
C ARG A 58 -3.36 -2.46 8.57
N LEU A 59 -2.48 -2.35 7.55
CA LEU A 59 -1.03 -2.38 7.73
C LEU A 59 -0.49 -0.96 7.91
N ASP A 60 -0.24 -0.57 9.14
CA ASP A 60 0.56 0.60 9.48
C ASP A 60 2.03 0.19 9.56
N LEU A 61 2.73 0.26 8.43
CA LEU A 61 4.10 -0.20 8.32
C LEU A 61 5.08 0.68 9.11
N PHE A 62 4.82 1.98 9.21
CA PHE A 62 5.69 2.87 9.96
C PHE A 62 5.67 2.53 11.44
N ALA A 63 4.50 2.42 12.03
CA ALA A 63 4.36 2.02 13.44
C ALA A 63 4.85 0.58 13.68
N ALA A 64 4.46 -0.38 12.81
CA ALA A 64 4.78 -1.80 13.00
C ALA A 64 6.27 -2.11 12.89
N LEU A 65 7.04 -1.34 12.10
CA LEU A 65 8.47 -1.53 11.89
C LEU A 65 9.34 -0.52 12.65
N GLY A 66 8.74 0.44 13.36
CA GLY A 66 9.46 1.51 14.04
C GLY A 66 10.18 2.45 13.08
N LEU A 67 9.59 2.72 11.91
CA LEU A 67 10.15 3.60 10.88
C LEU A 67 9.69 5.04 11.10
N GLU A 68 10.60 5.97 10.84
CA GLU A 68 10.31 7.40 10.76
C GLU A 68 10.37 7.88 9.29
N LEU A 69 9.95 9.11 9.06
CA LEU A 69 10.04 9.73 7.74
C LEU A 69 11.50 9.78 7.26
N GLY A 70 11.76 9.26 6.05
CA GLY A 70 13.11 9.21 5.48
C GLY A 70 13.89 7.93 5.77
N ASP A 71 13.40 7.02 6.61
CA ASP A 71 14.13 5.80 7.01
C ASP A 71 14.21 4.75 5.92
N ALA A 72 13.13 4.54 5.17
CA ALA A 72 13.00 3.45 4.20
C ALA A 72 12.23 3.86 2.96
N HIS A 73 12.49 3.21 1.84
CA HIS A 73 11.52 3.20 0.73
C HIS A 73 10.42 2.20 1.02
N VAL A 74 9.16 2.63 0.92
CA VAL A 74 7.99 1.77 1.14
C VAL A 74 7.22 1.65 -0.18
N ILE A 75 7.15 0.43 -0.72
CA ILE A 75 6.44 0.06 -1.94
C ILE A 75 5.22 -0.75 -1.53
N ARG A 76 4.02 -0.35 -1.97
CA ARG A 76 2.78 -1.06 -1.64
C ARG A 76 2.00 -1.39 -2.90
N ASN A 77 1.56 -2.66 -3.00
CA ASN A 77 0.71 -3.13 -4.09
C ASN A 77 -0.31 -4.16 -3.57
N ALA A 78 -1.18 -4.65 -4.45
CA ALA A 78 -2.09 -5.73 -4.10
C ALA A 78 -1.30 -7.00 -3.73
N GLY A 79 -1.50 -7.50 -2.51
CA GLY A 79 -0.83 -8.68 -1.96
C GLY A 79 0.57 -8.46 -1.41
N GLY A 80 1.26 -7.38 -1.72
CA GLY A 80 2.68 -7.21 -1.40
C GLY A 80 3.60 -8.07 -2.26
N VAL A 81 3.10 -8.58 -3.39
CA VAL A 81 3.80 -9.51 -4.29
C VAL A 81 4.88 -8.79 -5.12
N VAL A 82 5.89 -9.56 -5.52
CA VAL A 82 6.97 -9.04 -6.36
C VAL A 82 6.57 -9.15 -7.85
N THR A 83 6.03 -8.06 -8.38
CA THR A 83 5.69 -7.90 -9.81
C THR A 83 6.85 -7.29 -10.59
N ASP A 84 6.72 -7.17 -11.92
CA ASP A 84 7.72 -6.48 -12.75
C ASP A 84 7.89 -5.01 -12.35
N ASP A 85 6.79 -4.33 -11.95
CA ASP A 85 6.89 -2.97 -11.43
C ASP A 85 7.56 -2.91 -10.05
N THR A 86 7.38 -3.93 -9.22
CA THR A 86 8.13 -4.06 -7.96
C THR A 86 9.63 -4.20 -8.24
N ILE A 87 10.02 -5.06 -9.17
CA ILE A 87 11.44 -5.20 -9.59
C ILE A 87 11.98 -3.89 -10.14
N ARG A 88 11.23 -3.19 -10.99
CA ARG A 88 11.60 -1.85 -11.51
C ARG A 88 11.84 -0.87 -10.35
N SER A 89 10.94 -0.81 -9.40
CA SER A 89 11.01 0.09 -8.25
C SER A 89 12.20 -0.23 -7.34
N LEU A 90 12.44 -1.51 -7.04
CA LEU A 90 13.60 -1.98 -6.27
C LEU A 90 14.92 -1.71 -7.01
N THR A 91 14.94 -1.84 -8.34
CA THR A 91 16.11 -1.52 -9.16
C THR A 91 16.50 -0.05 -9.05
N ILE A 92 15.52 0.86 -9.14
CA ILE A 92 15.75 2.30 -8.96
C ILE A 92 16.19 2.59 -7.52
N SER A 93 15.51 1.99 -6.54
CA SER A 93 15.83 2.10 -5.12
C SER A 93 17.29 1.75 -4.83
N GLN A 94 17.82 0.66 -5.41
CA GLN A 94 19.20 0.25 -5.20
C GLN A 94 20.20 1.08 -6.03
N ARG A 95 19.97 1.17 -7.34
CA ARG A 95 20.96 1.73 -8.28
C ARG A 95 21.04 3.26 -8.23
N ALA A 96 19.94 3.94 -8.04
CA ALA A 96 19.88 5.40 -7.99
C ALA A 96 19.88 5.96 -6.56
N LEU A 97 19.26 5.26 -5.61
CA LEU A 97 18.99 5.77 -4.27
C LEU A 97 19.69 4.99 -3.14
N GLY A 98 20.48 3.97 -3.48
CA GLY A 98 21.48 3.38 -2.60
C GLY A 98 20.95 2.42 -1.54
N THR A 99 19.74 1.86 -1.67
CA THR A 99 19.26 0.80 -0.78
C THR A 99 20.06 -0.50 -0.97
N ARG A 100 20.09 -1.33 0.05
CA ARG A 100 20.84 -2.60 0.05
C ARG A 100 19.99 -3.77 0.54
N SER A 101 19.22 -3.56 1.59
CA SER A 101 18.37 -4.57 2.19
C SER A 101 16.94 -4.51 1.65
N ILE A 102 16.25 -5.63 1.59
CA ILE A 102 14.86 -5.73 1.14
C ILE A 102 14.06 -6.56 2.14
N ALA A 103 12.97 -5.97 2.66
CA ALA A 103 11.98 -6.68 3.46
C ALA A 103 10.69 -6.85 2.63
N LEU A 104 10.22 -8.09 2.50
CA LEU A 104 8.96 -8.44 1.83
C LEU A 104 7.93 -8.82 2.89
N ILE A 105 6.78 -8.13 2.93
CA ILE A 105 5.79 -8.30 3.99
C ILE A 105 4.44 -8.62 3.40
N HIS A 106 4.03 -9.87 3.54
CA HIS A 106 2.66 -10.33 3.31
C HIS A 106 1.89 -10.29 4.62
N HIS A 107 0.59 -10.62 4.61
CA HIS A 107 -0.22 -10.58 5.82
C HIS A 107 -1.33 -11.64 5.84
N THR A 108 -1.77 -12.03 7.02
CA THR A 108 -2.92 -12.92 7.18
C THR A 108 -4.22 -12.24 6.70
N GLY A 109 -5.15 -13.02 6.16
CA GLY A 109 -6.43 -12.49 5.67
C GLY A 109 -6.31 -11.51 4.50
N CYS A 110 -5.30 -11.69 3.65
CA CYS A 110 -5.14 -10.92 2.40
C CYS A 110 -6.25 -11.26 1.41
N GLY A 111 -6.77 -10.23 0.72
CA GLY A 111 -7.79 -10.41 -0.31
C GLY A 111 -7.34 -11.28 -1.49
N LEU A 112 -6.04 -11.34 -1.78
CA LEU A 112 -5.50 -12.18 -2.85
C LEU A 112 -5.59 -13.69 -2.56
N LEU A 113 -5.70 -14.12 -1.30
CA LEU A 113 -5.90 -15.52 -0.92
C LEU A 113 -7.20 -16.14 -1.47
N GLY A 114 -8.20 -15.31 -1.78
CA GLY A 114 -9.50 -15.76 -2.30
C GLY A 114 -9.73 -15.51 -3.78
N LEU A 115 -8.80 -14.85 -4.47
CA LEU A 115 -8.91 -14.57 -5.88
C LEU A 115 -8.43 -15.76 -6.71
N THR A 116 -9.06 -15.93 -7.90
CA THR A 116 -8.70 -16.94 -8.90
C THR A 116 -8.52 -16.27 -10.26
N GLU A 117 -8.06 -17.03 -11.25
CA GLU A 117 -8.03 -16.56 -12.66
C GLU A 117 -9.43 -16.23 -13.21
N ASP A 118 -10.50 -16.69 -12.58
CA ASP A 118 -11.87 -16.31 -12.95
C ASP A 118 -12.10 -14.81 -12.80
N PHE A 119 -11.48 -14.17 -11.81
CA PHE A 119 -11.53 -12.71 -11.64
C PHE A 119 -11.08 -11.96 -12.92
N ARG A 120 -9.97 -12.38 -13.53
CA ARG A 120 -9.51 -11.79 -14.81
C ARG A 120 -10.48 -12.02 -15.96
N ARG A 121 -11.07 -13.22 -16.00
CA ARG A 121 -12.04 -13.59 -17.03
C ARG A 121 -13.33 -12.78 -16.88
N GLU A 122 -13.83 -12.64 -15.68
CA GLU A 122 -15.01 -11.84 -15.38
C GLU A 122 -14.78 -10.38 -15.76
N LEU A 123 -13.63 -9.82 -15.40
CA LEU A 123 -13.25 -8.46 -15.77
C LEU A 123 -13.13 -8.29 -17.29
N GLU A 124 -12.55 -9.26 -18.01
CA GLU A 124 -12.49 -9.24 -19.48
C GLU A 124 -13.89 -9.22 -20.11
N LEU A 125 -14.82 -10.00 -19.56
CA LEU A 125 -16.22 -10.04 -20.04
C LEU A 125 -16.95 -8.73 -19.76
N GLU A 126 -16.70 -8.09 -18.60
CA GLU A 126 -17.33 -6.84 -18.20
C GLU A 126 -16.88 -5.67 -19.06
N VAL A 127 -15.56 -5.53 -19.26
CA VAL A 127 -14.97 -4.35 -19.90
C VAL A 127 -14.65 -4.55 -21.40
N GLY A 128 -14.77 -5.77 -21.92
CA GLY A 128 -14.46 -6.11 -23.32
C GLY A 128 -12.97 -6.12 -23.67
N GLN A 129 -12.09 -6.08 -22.66
CA GLN A 129 -10.65 -6.08 -22.86
C GLN A 129 -9.95 -6.95 -21.83
N ARG A 130 -9.08 -7.87 -22.28
CA ARG A 130 -8.29 -8.72 -21.38
C ARG A 130 -7.18 -7.94 -20.69
N PRO A 131 -7.11 -7.98 -19.33
CA PRO A 131 -5.99 -7.40 -18.60
C PRO A 131 -4.64 -8.03 -19.02
N GLN A 132 -3.63 -7.21 -19.23
CA GLN A 132 -2.28 -7.67 -19.57
C GLN A 132 -1.47 -8.11 -18.34
N TRP A 133 -1.90 -7.67 -17.14
CA TRP A 133 -1.28 -8.03 -15.87
C TRP A 133 -1.87 -9.34 -15.31
N ALA A 134 -1.05 -10.06 -14.55
CA ALA A 134 -1.48 -11.21 -13.75
C ALA A 134 -2.13 -10.75 -12.44
N VAL A 135 -3.12 -11.52 -11.95
CA VAL A 135 -3.76 -11.25 -10.64
C VAL A 135 -2.75 -11.44 -9.50
N GLU A 136 -1.77 -12.33 -9.70
CA GLU A 136 -0.78 -12.75 -8.69
C GLU A 136 -1.47 -13.28 -7.42
N ALA A 137 -2.61 -13.98 -7.59
CA ALA A 137 -3.33 -14.62 -6.51
C ALA A 137 -2.55 -15.84 -6.00
N PHE A 138 -2.65 -16.12 -4.71
CA PHE A 138 -1.96 -17.24 -4.07
C PHE A 138 -2.89 -17.98 -3.10
N VAL A 139 -2.59 -19.25 -2.86
CA VAL A 139 -3.32 -20.12 -1.93
C VAL A 139 -2.47 -20.49 -0.71
N ASP A 140 -1.16 -20.39 -0.81
CA ASP A 140 -0.19 -20.64 0.26
C ASP A 140 0.56 -19.33 0.55
N LEU A 141 0.24 -18.72 1.67
CA LEU A 141 0.81 -17.43 2.08
C LEU A 141 2.32 -17.50 2.29
N ASP A 142 2.80 -18.54 2.98
CA ASP A 142 4.23 -18.73 3.25
C ASP A 142 4.99 -19.09 1.97
N GLY A 143 4.38 -19.90 1.11
CA GLY A 143 4.91 -20.25 -0.21
C GLY A 143 5.07 -19.04 -1.11
N ASP A 144 4.10 -18.13 -1.09
CA ASP A 144 4.14 -16.90 -1.90
C ASP A 144 5.24 -15.92 -1.40
N VAL A 145 5.44 -15.80 -0.08
CA VAL A 145 6.58 -15.05 0.46
C VAL A 145 7.91 -15.63 -0.02
N ARG A 146 8.07 -16.97 0.00
CA ARG A 146 9.29 -17.63 -0.52
C ARG A 146 9.49 -17.39 -2.01
N GLN A 147 8.42 -17.48 -2.80
CA GLN A 147 8.45 -17.20 -4.24
C GLN A 147 8.85 -15.73 -4.51
N SER A 148 8.29 -14.80 -3.76
CA SER A 148 8.63 -13.38 -3.82
C SER A 148 10.11 -13.13 -3.48
N MET A 149 10.63 -13.74 -2.41
CA MET A 149 12.06 -13.68 -2.08
C MET A 149 12.94 -14.25 -3.21
N GLN A 150 12.55 -15.39 -3.76
CA GLN A 150 13.30 -16.02 -4.85
C GLN A 150 13.31 -15.14 -6.10
N ARG A 151 12.18 -14.52 -6.45
CA ARG A 151 12.10 -13.60 -7.60
C ARG A 151 13.03 -12.40 -7.45
N VAL A 152 13.16 -11.87 -6.25
CA VAL A 152 14.14 -10.80 -5.94
C VAL A 152 15.56 -11.34 -6.05
N ARG A 153 15.87 -12.46 -5.39
CA ARG A 153 17.24 -13.04 -5.34
C ARG A 153 17.78 -13.41 -6.70
N THR A 154 16.92 -13.82 -7.64
CA THR A 154 17.32 -14.23 -9.00
C THR A 154 17.21 -13.13 -10.05
N SER A 155 16.77 -11.93 -9.67
CA SER A 155 16.62 -10.82 -10.61
C SER A 155 17.98 -10.30 -11.07
N PRO A 156 18.27 -10.27 -12.38
CA PRO A 156 19.54 -9.75 -12.91
C PRO A 156 19.62 -8.21 -12.81
N PHE A 157 18.54 -7.54 -12.49
CA PHE A 157 18.49 -6.07 -12.43
C PHE A 157 18.93 -5.52 -11.07
N LEU A 158 18.85 -6.33 -10.01
CA LEU A 158 19.17 -5.93 -8.65
C LEU A 158 20.68 -6.09 -8.38
N LEU A 159 21.25 -5.16 -7.61
CA LEU A 159 22.67 -5.17 -7.22
C LEU A 159 22.92 -5.95 -5.93
N HIS A 160 22.00 -5.86 -4.99
CA HIS A 160 22.11 -6.42 -3.66
C HIS A 160 20.93 -7.36 -3.43
N THR A 161 21.22 -8.66 -3.39
CA THR A 161 20.24 -9.75 -3.23
C THR A 161 20.59 -10.70 -2.09
N ASP A 162 21.63 -10.38 -1.34
CA ASP A 162 22.16 -11.14 -0.20
C ASP A 162 21.37 -10.90 1.10
N ASP A 163 20.79 -9.69 1.28
CA ASP A 163 19.96 -9.35 2.42
C ASP A 163 18.50 -9.13 1.99
N VAL A 164 17.82 -10.24 1.69
CA VAL A 164 16.39 -10.29 1.31
C VAL A 164 15.67 -11.20 2.30
N ARG A 165 14.78 -10.60 3.08
CA ARG A 165 13.99 -11.30 4.11
C ARG A 165 12.51 -11.18 3.86
N GLY A 166 11.78 -12.26 4.14
CA GLY A 166 10.33 -12.34 3.95
C GLY A 166 9.59 -12.53 5.27
N PHE A 167 8.44 -11.88 5.40
CA PHE A 167 7.65 -11.88 6.62
C PHE A 167 6.16 -12.00 6.33
N VAL A 168 5.43 -12.54 7.32
CA VAL A 168 3.98 -12.49 7.40
C VAL A 168 3.58 -11.66 8.61
N PHE A 169 2.83 -10.59 8.35
CA PHE A 169 2.20 -9.76 9.39
C PHE A 169 0.84 -10.35 9.76
N ASP A 170 0.61 -10.59 11.02
CA ASP A 170 -0.70 -11.04 11.52
C ASP A 170 -1.58 -9.83 11.82
N VAL A 171 -2.66 -9.65 11.05
CA VAL A 171 -3.56 -8.49 11.18
C VAL A 171 -4.40 -8.48 12.46
N HIS A 172 -4.43 -9.58 13.23
CA HIS A 172 -5.17 -9.67 14.49
C HIS A 172 -4.28 -9.37 15.71
N THR A 173 -3.00 -9.73 15.62
CA THR A 173 -2.07 -9.59 16.75
C THR A 173 -1.02 -8.48 16.56
N GLY A 174 -0.81 -8.03 15.31
CA GLY A 174 0.25 -7.09 14.96
C GLY A 174 1.65 -7.71 14.94
N LEU A 175 1.77 -9.01 15.11
CA LEU A 175 3.07 -9.70 15.12
C LEU A 175 3.60 -9.92 13.71
N LEU A 176 4.92 -9.78 13.56
CA LEU A 176 5.66 -10.07 12.33
C LEU A 176 6.40 -11.41 12.50
N ARG A 177 6.09 -12.39 11.64
CA ARG A 177 6.73 -13.71 11.62
C ARG A 177 7.62 -13.83 10.39
N GLU A 178 8.89 -14.15 10.59
CA GLU A 178 9.83 -14.37 9.48
C GLU A 178 9.59 -15.71 8.80
N ILE A 179 9.80 -15.74 7.48
CA ILE A 179 9.70 -16.92 6.60
C ILE A 179 11.10 -17.27 6.09
N HIS A 180 11.45 -18.54 6.22
CA HIS A 180 12.73 -19.09 5.80
C HIS A 180 12.58 -20.03 4.59
#